data_c0bf8a6d9c9e70736386c1185f243f16
#
_entry.id   c0bf8a6d9c9e70736386c1185f243f16
#
_cell.length_a   1.000
_cell.length_b   1.000
_cell.length_c   1.000
_cell.angle_alpha   90.00
_cell.angle_beta   90.00
_cell.angle_gamma   90.00
#
_symmetry.space_group_name_H-M   'P 1'
#
loop_
_entity.id
_entity.type
_entity.pdbx_description
1 polymer ?
#
loop_
_entity_poly.entity_id
_entity_poly.type
_entity_poly.pdbx_seq_one_letter_code
_entity_poly.pdbx_strand_id
1 'polypeptide(L)'
;MNTEKAEELVDRGDFDAIVMGRPFLADPDVVNKAEAGKASTIRPCVGCNAKCLDMAMVSKPIGCIGNYECNREEELEDENGLMPTEKKSEHPEKILVIGAGPSGMEFARVAALRGHKVTIWEKRNRTIGLSLYAATPPRRYDIRYFGQWLERTCRELGVEIILNKEATAEDIIAASKDYDRVVLACGSKASIPPIPRDPSVPIVHAWDVFEGTAELGKNVVVVGGGDVGVEVAMYIGEIGTLTADELRFMMIYKTEPYEKLQQLLNHGVHNVAIVEMGKKFAPDINPGSRWSIIARTKQLGTKMLKETKVIEITKEGVVVENEEGRQTLPADTVVIAAGAKPNNDMYEQLVGKVKNVDCIGDAVKVARIPDAVESAYKLAASI
;
A
#
# COMPACT_ATOMS: atom_id res chain seq x y z
N MET A 1 -17.44 -3.75 7.98
CA MET A 1 -18.92 -3.85 7.90
C MET A 1 -19.34 -2.99 6.72
N ASN A 2 -20.17 -3.50 5.85
CA ASN A 2 -20.81 -2.78 4.75
C ASN A 2 -22.29 -2.54 5.09
N THR A 3 -22.95 -1.69 4.34
CA THR A 3 -24.36 -1.31 4.55
C THR A 3 -25.32 -2.49 4.41
N GLU A 4 -25.11 -3.38 3.44
CA GLU A 4 -25.93 -4.59 3.24
C GLU A 4 -25.91 -5.51 4.47
N LYS A 5 -24.74 -5.70 5.08
CA LYS A 5 -24.66 -6.50 6.31
C LYS A 5 -25.26 -5.79 7.51
N ALA A 6 -25.20 -4.48 7.56
CA ALA A 6 -25.86 -3.69 8.61
C ALA A 6 -27.39 -3.83 8.51
N GLU A 7 -27.94 -3.69 7.30
CA GLU A 7 -29.37 -3.87 7.01
C GLU A 7 -29.84 -5.29 7.37
N GLU A 8 -29.15 -6.33 6.89
CA GLU A 8 -29.45 -7.73 7.22
C GLU A 8 -29.58 -7.97 8.74
N LEU A 9 -28.66 -7.39 9.53
CA LEU A 9 -28.66 -7.60 10.99
C LEU A 9 -29.83 -6.88 11.68
N VAL A 10 -30.27 -5.75 11.18
CA VAL A 10 -31.44 -5.03 11.69
C VAL A 10 -32.73 -5.75 11.27
N ASP A 11 -32.83 -6.15 10.00
CA ASP A 11 -34.01 -6.84 9.45
C ASP A 11 -34.27 -8.20 10.13
N ARG A 12 -33.21 -8.89 10.54
CA ARG A 12 -33.31 -10.12 11.32
C ARG A 12 -33.78 -9.90 12.75
N GLY A 13 -33.80 -8.65 13.22
CA GLY A 13 -34.08 -8.30 14.61
C GLY A 13 -32.95 -8.64 15.58
N ASP A 14 -31.75 -8.89 15.09
CA ASP A 14 -30.58 -9.14 15.93
C ASP A 14 -30.15 -7.88 16.69
N PHE A 15 -30.38 -6.69 16.08
CA PHE A 15 -30.06 -5.38 16.63
C PHE A 15 -31.09 -4.34 16.21
N ASP A 16 -31.39 -3.38 17.08
CA ASP A 16 -32.29 -2.25 16.79
C ASP A 16 -31.60 -1.17 15.95
N ALA A 17 -30.26 -1.06 16.05
CA ALA A 17 -29.47 -0.09 15.30
C ALA A 17 -28.02 -0.56 15.16
N ILE A 18 -27.33 -0.03 14.13
CA ILE A 18 -25.91 -0.31 13.86
C ILE A 18 -25.11 0.98 13.89
N VAL A 19 -24.02 0.98 14.65
CA VAL A 19 -23.07 2.11 14.69
C VAL A 19 -21.88 1.83 13.75
N MET A 20 -21.64 2.74 12.83
CA MET A 20 -20.54 2.66 11.85
C MET A 20 -19.64 3.89 11.95
N GLY A 21 -18.65 3.94 12.86
CA GLY A 21 -17.76 5.10 13.01
C GLY A 21 -16.83 5.34 11.81
N ARG A 22 -15.86 4.44 11.59
CA ARG A 22 -14.85 4.59 10.53
C ARG A 22 -15.39 4.57 9.08
N PRO A 23 -16.47 3.86 8.72
CA PRO A 23 -17.08 3.99 7.41
C PRO A 23 -17.48 5.42 7.07
N PHE A 24 -18.02 6.19 8.01
CA PHE A 24 -18.37 7.61 7.81
C PHE A 24 -17.13 8.52 7.63
N LEU A 25 -15.99 8.17 8.22
CA LEU A 25 -14.74 8.89 7.93
C LEU A 25 -14.24 8.61 6.51
N ALA A 26 -14.46 7.40 6.02
CA ALA A 26 -14.09 7.03 4.66
C ALA A 26 -15.04 7.64 3.62
N ASP A 27 -16.34 7.62 3.92
CA ASP A 27 -17.40 8.14 3.04
C ASP A 27 -18.54 8.72 3.90
N PRO A 28 -18.67 10.05 4.01
CA PRO A 28 -19.74 10.66 4.80
C PRO A 28 -21.14 10.32 4.27
N ASP A 29 -21.26 10.04 2.95
CA ASP A 29 -22.50 9.69 2.27
C ASP A 29 -22.84 8.19 2.28
N VAL A 30 -22.20 7.41 3.14
CA VAL A 30 -22.32 5.94 3.14
C VAL A 30 -23.79 5.47 3.19
N VAL A 31 -24.63 6.10 4.02
CA VAL A 31 -26.05 5.75 4.15
C VAL A 31 -26.85 6.25 2.97
N ASN A 32 -26.68 7.52 2.58
CA ASN A 32 -27.38 8.13 1.44
C ASN A 32 -27.14 7.35 0.13
N LYS A 33 -25.89 6.91 -0.10
CA LYS A 33 -25.54 6.07 -1.26
C LYS A 33 -26.17 4.69 -1.19
N ALA A 34 -26.24 4.08 -0.01
CA ALA A 34 -26.88 2.78 0.17
C ALA A 34 -28.39 2.89 -0.10
N GLU A 35 -29.06 3.87 0.50
CA GLU A 35 -30.50 4.14 0.31
C GLU A 35 -30.85 4.43 -1.15
N ALA A 36 -29.98 5.12 -1.87
CA ALA A 36 -30.11 5.37 -3.30
C ALA A 36 -29.82 4.15 -4.19
N GLY A 37 -29.53 2.96 -3.64
CA GLY A 37 -29.13 1.77 -4.38
C GLY A 37 -27.73 1.85 -5.01
N LYS A 38 -26.90 2.78 -4.56
CA LYS A 38 -25.54 3.05 -5.08
C LYS A 38 -24.44 2.53 -4.15
N ALA A 39 -24.68 1.42 -3.47
CA ALA A 39 -23.70 0.84 -2.52
C ALA A 39 -22.32 0.59 -3.14
N SER A 40 -22.26 0.29 -4.44
CA SER A 40 -21.01 0.11 -5.19
C SER A 40 -20.13 1.37 -5.25
N THR A 41 -20.71 2.56 -5.09
CA THR A 41 -19.98 3.84 -5.13
C THR A 41 -19.44 4.26 -3.76
N ILE A 42 -19.80 3.55 -2.69
CA ILE A 42 -19.34 3.84 -1.33
C ILE A 42 -17.83 3.62 -1.26
N ARG A 43 -17.09 4.63 -0.80
CA ARG A 43 -15.64 4.53 -0.51
C ARG A 43 -15.44 3.64 0.72
N PRO A 44 -14.73 2.51 0.60
CA PRO A 44 -14.65 1.54 1.69
C PRO A 44 -13.70 2.00 2.81
N CYS A 45 -14.10 1.78 4.06
CA CYS A 45 -13.15 1.75 5.16
C CYS A 45 -12.38 0.42 5.13
N VAL A 46 -11.08 0.49 4.93
CA VAL A 46 -10.19 -0.68 4.83
C VAL A 46 -9.57 -1.10 6.17
N GLY A 47 -10.06 -0.60 7.29
CA GLY A 47 -9.62 -1.01 8.61
C GLY A 47 -8.16 -0.71 8.97
N CYS A 48 -7.46 0.13 8.20
CA CYS A 48 -6.01 0.37 8.33
C CYS A 48 -5.60 1.13 9.60
N ASN A 49 -6.50 1.84 10.25
CA ASN A 49 -6.32 2.70 11.43
C ASN A 49 -5.33 3.88 11.25
N ALA A 50 -4.58 3.96 10.17
CA ALA A 50 -3.38 4.78 10.01
C ALA A 50 -3.57 6.30 10.10
N LYS A 51 -4.73 6.83 9.75
CA LYS A 51 -5.04 8.28 9.83
C LYS A 51 -6.19 8.60 10.80
N CYS A 52 -6.93 7.60 11.25
CA CYS A 52 -8.01 7.79 12.21
C CYS A 52 -7.55 7.41 13.64
N LEU A 53 -7.65 6.13 14.01
CA LEU A 53 -7.34 5.67 15.37
C LEU A 53 -5.90 5.98 15.79
N ASP A 54 -4.93 5.74 14.91
CA ASP A 54 -3.52 5.98 15.20
C ASP A 54 -3.22 7.47 15.44
N MET A 55 -3.89 8.38 14.73
CA MET A 55 -3.76 9.82 14.99
C MET A 55 -4.46 10.23 16.28
N ALA A 56 -5.64 9.70 16.56
CA ALA A 56 -6.35 9.94 17.82
C ALA A 56 -5.51 9.50 19.03
N MET A 57 -4.82 8.36 18.96
CA MET A 57 -3.95 7.86 20.04
C MET A 57 -2.75 8.77 20.37
N VAL A 58 -2.35 9.63 19.44
CA VAL A 58 -1.26 10.61 19.65
C VAL A 58 -1.76 12.05 19.69
N SER A 59 -3.08 12.24 19.91
CA SER A 59 -3.75 13.55 20.02
C SER A 59 -3.48 14.46 18.82
N LYS A 60 -3.48 13.91 17.61
CA LYS A 60 -3.40 14.64 16.35
C LYS A 60 -4.73 14.63 15.60
N PRO A 61 -4.98 15.60 14.71
CA PRO A 61 -6.17 15.61 13.87
C PRO A 61 -6.32 14.27 13.12
N ILE A 62 -7.51 13.73 13.20
CA ILE A 62 -7.84 12.49 12.49
C ILE A 62 -8.12 12.74 11.00
N GLY A 63 -8.14 11.68 10.21
CA GLY A 63 -8.48 11.70 8.79
C GLY A 63 -8.67 10.28 8.28
N CYS A 64 -8.74 10.12 6.99
CA CYS A 64 -8.80 8.82 6.32
C CYS A 64 -7.70 8.70 5.25
N ILE A 65 -7.13 7.50 5.06
CA ILE A 65 -6.10 7.30 4.03
C ILE A 65 -6.65 7.43 2.61
N GLY A 66 -7.92 7.10 2.42
CA GLY A 66 -8.58 7.12 1.12
C GLY A 66 -9.50 8.33 0.93
N ASN A 67 -9.70 9.15 1.95
CA ASN A 67 -10.53 10.36 1.90
C ASN A 67 -9.73 11.56 2.38
N TYR A 68 -9.21 12.34 1.45
CA TYR A 68 -8.44 13.54 1.81
C TYR A 68 -9.31 14.62 2.45
N GLU A 69 -10.58 14.71 2.08
CA GLU A 69 -11.54 15.70 2.57
C GLU A 69 -11.90 15.50 4.05
N CYS A 70 -11.77 14.26 4.56
CA CYS A 70 -12.13 13.90 5.93
C CYS A 70 -11.43 14.77 6.97
N ASN A 71 -12.21 15.48 7.79
CA ASN A 71 -11.77 16.43 8.82
C ASN A 71 -10.95 17.60 8.27
N ARG A 72 -11.28 18.02 7.03
CA ARG A 72 -10.75 19.19 6.35
C ARG A 72 -11.85 20.01 5.68
N GLU A 73 -13.08 19.78 6.06
CA GLU A 73 -14.25 20.40 5.46
C GLU A 73 -14.13 21.93 5.56
N GLU A 74 -13.83 22.47 6.74
CA GLU A 74 -13.63 23.91 6.98
C GLU A 74 -12.47 24.52 6.17
N GLU A 75 -11.43 23.71 5.87
CA GLU A 75 -10.25 24.16 5.09
C GLU A 75 -10.55 24.16 3.58
N LEU A 76 -11.37 23.23 3.11
CA LEU A 76 -11.55 22.93 1.69
C LEU A 76 -12.83 23.52 1.08
N GLU A 77 -13.87 23.71 1.89
CA GLU A 77 -15.12 24.31 1.44
C GLU A 77 -14.90 25.76 1.00
N ASP A 78 -15.64 26.16 -0.03
CA ASP A 78 -15.70 27.55 -0.45
C ASP A 78 -16.75 28.34 0.37
N GLU A 79 -16.96 29.60 0.00
CA GLU A 79 -17.97 30.49 0.59
C GLU A 79 -19.42 29.98 0.47
N ASN A 80 -19.68 28.99 -0.38
CA ASN A 80 -20.99 28.35 -0.57
C ASN A 80 -21.06 26.97 0.10
N GLY A 81 -20.02 26.55 0.83
CA GLY A 81 -19.93 25.25 1.47
C GLY A 81 -19.67 24.09 0.50
N LEU A 82 -19.15 24.36 -0.68
CA LEU A 82 -18.87 23.33 -1.69
C LEU A 82 -17.42 22.86 -1.65
N MET A 83 -17.24 21.55 -1.63
CA MET A 83 -15.92 20.91 -1.75
C MET A 83 -15.35 21.07 -3.17
N PRO A 84 -14.03 21.05 -3.35
CA PRO A 84 -13.39 21.06 -4.67
C PRO A 84 -13.92 19.99 -5.62
N THR A 85 -14.27 18.81 -5.09
CA THR A 85 -14.82 17.67 -5.86
C THR A 85 -16.27 17.91 -6.35
N GLU A 86 -16.97 18.88 -5.78
CA GLU A 86 -18.35 19.25 -6.17
C GLU A 86 -18.37 20.36 -7.21
N LYS A 87 -17.23 21.00 -7.48
CA LYS A 87 -17.11 22.11 -8.41
C LYS A 87 -16.55 21.66 -9.76
N LYS A 88 -17.17 22.14 -10.84
CA LYS A 88 -16.59 21.97 -12.17
C LYS A 88 -15.50 23.01 -12.42
N SER A 89 -14.44 22.59 -13.12
CA SER A 89 -13.43 23.52 -13.62
C SER A 89 -14.03 24.45 -14.68
N GLU A 90 -13.68 25.74 -14.64
CA GLU A 90 -14.05 26.70 -15.67
C GLU A 90 -13.34 26.42 -17.00
N HIS A 91 -12.18 25.74 -16.93
CA HIS A 91 -11.35 25.39 -18.07
C HIS A 91 -11.06 23.89 -18.11
N PRO A 92 -12.03 23.04 -18.53
CA PRO A 92 -11.82 21.61 -18.61
C PRO A 92 -10.68 21.24 -19.54
N GLU A 93 -9.72 20.49 -19.03
CA GLU A 93 -8.53 20.00 -19.74
C GLU A 93 -8.70 18.53 -20.18
N LYS A 94 -7.95 18.15 -21.22
CA LYS A 94 -7.70 16.75 -21.60
C LYS A 94 -6.36 16.35 -21.02
N ILE A 95 -6.37 15.39 -20.10
CA ILE A 95 -5.22 15.07 -19.25
C ILE A 95 -4.75 13.63 -19.47
N LEU A 96 -3.44 13.44 -19.67
CA LEU A 96 -2.80 12.14 -19.70
C LEU A 96 -2.10 11.88 -18.37
N VAL A 97 -2.45 10.79 -17.71
CA VAL A 97 -1.81 10.33 -16.46
C VAL A 97 -0.97 9.10 -16.73
N ILE A 98 0.27 9.09 -16.24
CA ILE A 98 1.19 7.95 -16.38
C ILE A 98 1.31 7.24 -15.04
N GLY A 99 0.67 6.07 -14.95
CA GLY A 99 0.62 5.22 -13.77
C GLY A 99 -0.76 5.17 -13.10
N ALA A 100 -1.29 3.95 -12.89
CA ALA A 100 -2.57 3.66 -12.24
C ALA A 100 -2.38 3.22 -10.79
N GLY A 101 -1.42 3.81 -10.06
CA GLY A 101 -1.29 3.69 -8.61
C GLY A 101 -2.31 4.58 -7.88
N PRO A 102 -2.30 4.58 -6.52
CA PRO A 102 -3.23 5.39 -5.74
C PRO A 102 -3.22 6.88 -6.11
N SER A 103 -2.03 7.47 -6.35
CA SER A 103 -1.93 8.88 -6.74
C SER A 103 -2.53 9.15 -8.12
N GLY A 104 -2.17 8.34 -9.13
CA GLY A 104 -2.69 8.53 -10.49
C GLY A 104 -4.20 8.36 -10.59
N MET A 105 -4.75 7.34 -9.93
CA MET A 105 -6.18 7.10 -9.93
C MET A 105 -6.96 8.12 -9.09
N GLU A 106 -6.45 8.55 -7.93
CA GLU A 106 -7.12 9.61 -7.15
C GLU A 106 -7.10 10.94 -7.89
N PHE A 107 -5.97 11.30 -8.52
CA PHE A 107 -5.90 12.47 -9.39
C PHE A 107 -6.97 12.38 -10.50
N ALA A 108 -7.02 11.25 -11.20
CA ALA A 108 -7.97 11.05 -12.29
C ALA A 108 -9.43 11.12 -11.83
N ARG A 109 -9.75 10.56 -10.64
CA ARG A 109 -11.07 10.63 -10.03
C ARG A 109 -11.48 12.07 -9.75
N VAL A 110 -10.64 12.83 -9.07
CA VAL A 110 -10.94 14.23 -8.70
C VAL A 110 -11.02 15.11 -9.95
N ALA A 111 -10.07 14.97 -10.87
CA ALA A 111 -10.09 15.71 -12.13
C ALA A 111 -11.36 15.42 -12.97
N ALA A 112 -11.78 14.15 -13.06
CA ALA A 112 -13.01 13.78 -13.77
C ALA A 112 -14.27 14.33 -13.09
N LEU A 113 -14.32 14.33 -11.74
CA LEU A 113 -15.40 14.99 -11.00
C LEU A 113 -15.47 16.49 -11.32
N ARG A 114 -14.33 17.13 -11.52
CA ARG A 114 -14.23 18.55 -11.91
C ARG A 114 -14.48 18.80 -13.40
N GLY A 115 -14.74 17.76 -14.19
CA GLY A 115 -15.12 17.88 -15.60
C GLY A 115 -13.99 17.72 -16.61
N HIS A 116 -12.77 17.44 -16.17
CA HIS A 116 -11.65 17.15 -17.06
C HIS A 116 -11.83 15.79 -17.74
N LYS A 117 -11.26 15.62 -18.94
CA LYS A 117 -11.19 14.32 -19.64
C LYS A 117 -9.85 13.67 -19.35
N VAL A 118 -9.87 12.50 -18.69
CA VAL A 118 -8.65 11.86 -18.23
C VAL A 118 -8.44 10.51 -18.90
N THR A 119 -7.23 10.28 -19.39
CA THR A 119 -6.73 8.97 -19.84
C THR A 119 -5.56 8.55 -18.97
N ILE A 120 -5.55 7.32 -18.46
CA ILE A 120 -4.44 6.75 -17.69
C ILE A 120 -3.72 5.71 -18.54
N TRP A 121 -2.38 5.78 -18.61
CA TRP A 121 -1.54 4.70 -19.12
C TRP A 121 -0.87 3.98 -17.96
N GLU A 122 -1.05 2.65 -17.92
CA GLU A 122 -0.47 1.79 -16.90
C GLU A 122 0.32 0.65 -17.56
N LYS A 123 1.58 0.49 -17.18
CA LYS A 123 2.48 -0.52 -17.73
C LYS A 123 2.11 -1.96 -17.36
N ARG A 124 1.46 -2.15 -16.21
CA ARG A 124 1.02 -3.47 -15.75
C ARG A 124 -0.33 -3.85 -16.35
N ASN A 125 -0.67 -5.12 -16.24
CA ASN A 125 -1.98 -5.65 -16.61
C ASN A 125 -3.07 -5.35 -15.57
N ARG A 126 -2.79 -4.52 -14.56
CA ARG A 126 -3.68 -4.20 -13.43
C ARG A 126 -3.37 -2.84 -12.84
N THR A 127 -4.35 -2.28 -12.16
CA THR A 127 -4.28 -1.02 -11.43
C THR A 127 -3.71 -1.19 -10.01
N ILE A 128 -3.87 -0.16 -9.18
CA ILE A 128 -3.51 -0.05 -7.75
C ILE A 128 -2.00 -0.05 -7.43
N GLY A 129 -1.12 -0.25 -8.39
CA GLY A 129 0.33 -0.09 -8.22
C GLY A 129 0.89 -0.80 -6.97
N LEU A 130 1.76 -0.11 -6.22
CA LEU A 130 2.41 -0.66 -5.03
C LEU A 130 1.47 -0.88 -3.83
N SER A 131 0.26 -0.30 -3.82
CA SER A 131 -0.71 -0.58 -2.73
C SER A 131 -1.20 -2.02 -2.72
N LEU A 132 -1.05 -2.76 -3.84
CA LEU A 132 -1.28 -4.21 -3.86
C LEU A 132 -0.31 -4.93 -2.92
N TYR A 133 0.95 -4.51 -2.86
CA TYR A 133 1.93 -5.10 -1.94
C TYR A 133 1.62 -4.77 -0.48
N ALA A 134 1.10 -3.56 -0.22
CA ALA A 134 0.60 -3.20 1.11
C ALA A 134 -0.61 -4.05 1.54
N ALA A 135 -1.36 -4.61 0.57
CA ALA A 135 -2.50 -5.49 0.79
C ALA A 135 -2.14 -6.98 0.87
N THR A 136 -0.89 -7.37 0.62
CA THR A 136 -0.46 -8.78 0.57
C THR A 136 -0.19 -9.37 1.95
N PRO A 137 0.42 -8.65 2.92
CA PRO A 137 0.65 -9.18 4.26
C PRO A 137 -0.66 -9.64 4.92
N PRO A 138 -0.62 -10.69 5.75
CA PRO A 138 -1.79 -11.18 6.46
C PRO A 138 -2.56 -10.10 7.21
N ARG A 139 -3.89 -10.16 7.17
CA ARG A 139 -4.81 -9.19 7.82
C ARG A 139 -4.82 -7.79 7.22
N ARG A 140 -4.23 -7.60 6.02
CA ARG A 140 -4.26 -6.32 5.29
C ARG A 140 -5.02 -6.38 3.96
N TYR A 141 -5.71 -7.48 3.68
CA TYR A 141 -6.43 -7.70 2.41
C TYR A 141 -7.43 -6.59 2.06
N ASP A 142 -8.02 -5.96 3.06
CA ASP A 142 -9.03 -4.92 2.87
C ASP A 142 -8.49 -3.68 2.13
N ILE A 143 -7.17 -3.44 2.12
CA ILE A 143 -6.55 -2.36 1.35
C ILE A 143 -6.85 -2.52 -0.15
N ARG A 144 -7.05 -3.74 -0.66
CA ARG A 144 -7.44 -4.01 -2.04
C ARG A 144 -8.77 -3.36 -2.41
N TYR A 145 -9.72 -3.31 -1.47
CA TYR A 145 -11.04 -2.72 -1.71
C TYR A 145 -10.97 -1.23 -2.02
N PHE A 146 -10.02 -0.50 -1.43
CA PHE A 146 -9.78 0.89 -1.78
C PHE A 146 -9.32 1.05 -3.23
N GLY A 147 -8.35 0.26 -3.67
CA GLY A 147 -7.89 0.27 -5.06
C GLY A 147 -8.99 -0.14 -6.06
N GLN A 148 -9.75 -1.19 -5.74
CA GLN A 148 -10.88 -1.63 -6.57
C GLN A 148 -11.98 -0.56 -6.64
N TRP A 149 -12.24 0.15 -5.55
CA TRP A 149 -13.17 1.26 -5.52
C TRP A 149 -12.67 2.41 -6.40
N LEU A 150 -11.38 2.79 -6.29
CA LEU A 150 -10.79 3.83 -7.14
C LEU A 150 -10.92 3.48 -8.63
N GLU A 151 -10.56 2.26 -9.02
CA GLU A 151 -10.66 1.83 -10.41
C GLU A 151 -12.11 1.90 -10.91
N ARG A 152 -13.06 1.33 -10.17
CA ARG A 152 -14.47 1.34 -10.53
C ARG A 152 -14.97 2.78 -10.66
N THR A 153 -14.72 3.64 -9.68
CA THR A 153 -15.17 5.02 -9.68
C THR A 153 -14.55 5.81 -10.83
N CYS A 154 -13.26 5.62 -11.13
CA CYS A 154 -12.64 6.24 -12.30
C CYS A 154 -13.35 5.85 -13.60
N ARG A 155 -13.65 4.55 -13.79
CA ARG A 155 -14.36 4.06 -14.99
C ARG A 155 -15.80 4.59 -15.08
N GLU A 156 -16.53 4.65 -13.96
CA GLU A 156 -17.88 5.21 -13.88
C GLU A 156 -17.91 6.72 -14.22
N LEU A 157 -16.83 7.44 -13.88
CA LEU A 157 -16.64 8.85 -14.24
C LEU A 157 -16.14 9.07 -15.68
N GLY A 158 -15.97 8.00 -16.46
CA GLY A 158 -15.53 8.08 -17.85
C GLY A 158 -14.01 8.22 -18.03
N VAL A 159 -13.20 7.93 -17.00
CA VAL A 159 -11.75 7.86 -17.14
C VAL A 159 -11.38 6.64 -17.97
N GLU A 160 -10.62 6.86 -19.03
CA GLU A 160 -10.06 5.80 -19.85
C GLU A 160 -8.79 5.23 -19.18
N ILE A 161 -8.76 3.92 -18.90
CA ILE A 161 -7.61 3.24 -18.29
C ILE A 161 -7.07 2.22 -19.29
N ILE A 162 -5.86 2.48 -19.80
CA ILE A 162 -5.16 1.63 -20.76
C ILE A 162 -4.06 0.87 -20.02
N LEU A 163 -4.29 -0.43 -19.82
CA LEU A 163 -3.35 -1.35 -19.19
C LEU A 163 -2.35 -1.90 -20.19
N ASN A 164 -1.25 -2.51 -19.73
CA ASN A 164 -0.14 -3.04 -20.54
C ASN A 164 0.46 -1.98 -21.49
N LYS A 165 0.40 -0.72 -21.09
CA LYS A 165 0.93 0.43 -21.82
C LYS A 165 2.10 1.02 -21.04
N GLU A 166 3.29 0.52 -21.28
CA GLU A 166 4.51 1.16 -20.79
C GLU A 166 4.81 2.38 -21.66
N ALA A 167 5.02 3.53 -21.03
CA ALA A 167 5.26 4.79 -21.71
C ALA A 167 6.75 5.15 -21.63
N THR A 168 7.35 5.46 -22.75
CA THR A 168 8.65 6.15 -22.83
C THR A 168 8.45 7.66 -22.85
N ALA A 169 9.52 8.43 -22.65
CA ALA A 169 9.46 9.89 -22.78
C ALA A 169 9.03 10.30 -24.20
N GLU A 170 9.52 9.59 -25.22
CA GLU A 170 9.17 9.80 -26.63
C GLU A 170 7.68 9.57 -26.88
N ASP A 171 7.11 8.49 -26.33
CA ASP A 171 5.67 8.21 -26.43
C ASP A 171 4.83 9.33 -25.83
N ILE A 172 5.25 9.82 -24.65
CA ILE A 172 4.56 10.89 -23.96
C ILE A 172 4.64 12.21 -24.73
N ILE A 173 5.83 12.57 -25.26
CA ILE A 173 6.01 13.77 -26.08
C ILE A 173 5.15 13.68 -27.35
N ALA A 174 5.09 12.51 -28.00
CA ALA A 174 4.26 12.32 -29.16
C ALA A 174 2.76 12.47 -28.85
N ALA A 175 2.29 11.87 -27.75
CA ALA A 175 0.92 11.92 -27.31
C ALA A 175 0.51 13.30 -26.76
N SER A 176 1.45 14.07 -26.17
CA SER A 176 1.16 15.36 -25.54
C SER A 176 0.56 16.40 -26.45
N LYS A 177 0.63 16.21 -27.79
CA LYS A 177 -0.06 17.06 -28.77
C LYS A 177 -1.58 16.96 -28.68
N ASP A 178 -2.09 15.86 -28.16
CA ASP A 178 -3.54 15.59 -28.01
C ASP A 178 -4.05 15.84 -26.60
N TYR A 179 -3.18 16.29 -25.68
CA TYR A 179 -3.49 16.54 -24.28
C TYR A 179 -3.02 17.94 -23.85
N ASP A 180 -3.78 18.57 -22.98
CA ASP A 180 -3.45 19.88 -22.41
C ASP A 180 -2.42 19.78 -21.28
N ARG A 181 -2.38 18.62 -20.60
CA ARG A 181 -1.54 18.33 -19.44
C ARG A 181 -1.11 16.87 -19.39
N VAL A 182 0.09 16.64 -18.88
CA VAL A 182 0.61 15.30 -18.54
C VAL A 182 0.91 15.25 -17.05
N VAL A 183 0.47 14.19 -16.37
CA VAL A 183 0.72 13.98 -14.94
C VAL A 183 1.47 12.68 -14.73
N LEU A 184 2.69 12.76 -14.20
CA LEU A 184 3.52 11.60 -13.87
C LEU A 184 3.19 11.10 -12.46
N ALA A 185 2.60 9.92 -12.39
CA ALA A 185 2.28 9.18 -11.17
C ALA A 185 3.01 7.82 -11.14
N CYS A 186 4.27 7.82 -11.59
CA CYS A 186 5.07 6.62 -11.88
C CYS A 186 5.53 5.87 -10.62
N GLY A 187 5.20 6.38 -9.43
CA GLY A 187 5.53 5.74 -8.16
C GLY A 187 7.02 5.77 -7.83
N SER A 188 7.53 4.69 -7.24
CA SER A 188 8.91 4.58 -6.80
C SER A 188 9.61 3.35 -7.38
N LYS A 189 10.95 3.34 -7.28
CA LYS A 189 11.83 2.22 -7.64
C LYS A 189 12.41 1.61 -6.37
N ALA A 190 12.59 0.30 -6.35
CA ALA A 190 13.27 -0.42 -5.27
C ALA A 190 14.70 0.12 -5.06
N SER A 191 15.09 0.30 -3.81
CA SER A 191 16.45 0.67 -3.44
C SER A 191 17.22 -0.57 -3.04
N ILE A 192 18.33 -0.84 -3.73
CA ILE A 192 19.28 -1.90 -3.35
C ILE A 192 20.52 -1.20 -2.81
N PRO A 193 20.83 -1.37 -1.51
CA PRO A 193 22.02 -0.78 -0.91
C PRO A 193 23.29 -1.42 -1.50
N PRO A 194 24.41 -0.69 -1.58
CA PRO A 194 25.67 -1.18 -2.13
C PRO A 194 26.40 -2.09 -1.12
N ILE A 195 25.79 -3.22 -0.78
CA ILE A 195 26.38 -4.23 0.10
C ILE A 195 27.30 -5.12 -0.75
N PRO A 196 28.57 -5.31 -0.37
CA PRO A 196 29.47 -6.29 -1.00
C PRO A 196 28.80 -7.66 -0.99
N ARG A 197 28.84 -8.39 -2.12
CA ARG A 197 28.15 -9.67 -2.24
C ARG A 197 28.82 -10.65 -3.17
N ASP A 198 28.69 -11.92 -2.85
CA ASP A 198 28.95 -13.01 -3.79
C ASP A 198 27.80 -13.05 -4.84
N PRO A 199 28.11 -12.98 -6.14
CA PRO A 199 27.08 -12.96 -7.20
C PRO A 199 26.20 -14.22 -7.26
N SER A 200 26.65 -15.34 -6.68
CA SER A 200 25.91 -16.61 -6.68
C SER A 200 24.78 -16.67 -5.64
N VAL A 201 24.74 -15.72 -4.70
CA VAL A 201 23.68 -15.67 -3.68
C VAL A 201 22.46 -14.94 -4.25
N PRO A 202 21.27 -15.59 -4.29
CA PRO A 202 20.06 -14.95 -4.76
C PRO A 202 19.69 -13.74 -3.87
N ILE A 203 19.54 -12.58 -4.52
CA ILE A 203 18.99 -11.38 -3.89
C ILE A 203 17.69 -11.04 -4.58
N VAL A 204 16.63 -10.91 -3.79
CA VAL A 204 15.30 -10.50 -4.23
C VAL A 204 14.85 -9.25 -3.47
N HIS A 205 13.99 -8.45 -4.06
CA HIS A 205 13.39 -7.32 -3.36
C HIS A 205 12.12 -7.78 -2.62
N ALA A 206 11.77 -7.11 -1.53
CA ALA A 206 10.53 -7.39 -0.77
C ALA A 206 9.27 -7.35 -1.67
N TRP A 207 9.27 -6.50 -2.71
CA TRP A 207 8.16 -6.43 -3.67
C TRP A 207 8.02 -7.70 -4.52
N ASP A 208 9.12 -8.37 -4.87
CA ASP A 208 9.09 -9.63 -5.63
C ASP A 208 8.51 -10.76 -4.77
N VAL A 209 8.76 -10.71 -3.46
CA VAL A 209 8.15 -11.65 -2.49
C VAL A 209 6.64 -11.43 -2.42
N PHE A 210 6.18 -10.18 -2.31
CA PHE A 210 4.75 -9.85 -2.28
C PHE A 210 4.06 -10.09 -3.63
N GLU A 211 4.78 -9.99 -4.73
CA GLU A 211 4.30 -10.34 -6.08
C GLU A 211 4.16 -11.86 -6.27
N GLY A 212 4.86 -12.65 -5.46
CA GLY A 212 4.91 -14.11 -5.60
C GLY A 212 5.85 -14.58 -6.72
N THR A 213 6.77 -13.74 -7.17
CA THR A 213 7.76 -14.06 -8.22
C THR A 213 9.11 -14.49 -7.67
N ALA A 214 9.35 -14.26 -6.36
CA ALA A 214 10.59 -14.66 -5.70
C ALA A 214 10.57 -16.14 -5.31
N GLU A 215 11.63 -16.86 -5.66
CA GLU A 215 11.91 -18.18 -5.13
C GLU A 215 12.68 -18.03 -3.81
N LEU A 216 12.14 -18.60 -2.74
CA LEU A 216 12.72 -18.51 -1.39
C LEU A 216 13.30 -19.86 -0.96
N GLY A 217 14.56 -19.84 -0.51
CA GLY A 217 15.20 -20.99 0.13
C GLY A 217 14.72 -21.20 1.56
N LYS A 218 15.30 -22.19 2.25
CA LYS A 218 14.90 -22.53 3.62
C LYS A 218 15.27 -21.44 4.63
N ASN A 219 16.46 -20.84 4.46
CA ASN A 219 16.99 -19.80 5.35
C ASN A 219 16.92 -18.46 4.61
N VAL A 220 16.11 -17.54 5.12
CA VAL A 220 15.87 -16.24 4.50
C VAL A 220 16.32 -15.12 5.45
N VAL A 221 17.20 -14.25 4.97
CA VAL A 221 17.61 -13.06 5.70
C VAL A 221 17.00 -11.82 5.06
N VAL A 222 16.19 -11.09 5.82
CA VAL A 222 15.59 -9.81 5.40
C VAL A 222 16.51 -8.67 5.86
N VAL A 223 16.94 -7.83 4.92
CA VAL A 223 17.80 -6.67 5.16
C VAL A 223 16.97 -5.39 5.14
N GLY A 224 16.86 -4.75 6.30
CA GLY A 224 16.03 -3.59 6.56
C GLY A 224 14.82 -3.93 7.42
N GLY A 225 14.68 -3.26 8.56
CA GLY A 225 13.64 -3.49 9.57
C GLY A 225 12.59 -2.38 9.65
N GLY A 226 12.42 -1.61 8.57
CA GLY A 226 11.31 -0.68 8.41
C GLY A 226 9.96 -1.39 8.30
N ASP A 227 8.90 -0.65 7.99
CA ASP A 227 7.52 -1.18 7.90
C ASP A 227 7.45 -2.38 6.94
N VAL A 228 7.93 -2.21 5.71
CA VAL A 228 7.93 -3.25 4.66
C VAL A 228 8.80 -4.46 5.06
N GLY A 229 9.95 -4.21 5.71
CA GLY A 229 10.85 -5.28 6.12
C GLY A 229 10.23 -6.20 7.18
N VAL A 230 9.57 -5.63 8.18
CA VAL A 230 8.87 -6.43 9.21
C VAL A 230 7.67 -7.17 8.61
N GLU A 231 6.93 -6.51 7.72
CA GLU A 231 5.77 -7.12 7.05
C GLU A 231 6.18 -8.27 6.12
N VAL A 232 7.27 -8.13 5.35
CA VAL A 232 7.75 -9.23 4.51
C VAL A 232 8.35 -10.37 5.32
N ALA A 233 9.06 -10.06 6.43
CA ALA A 233 9.57 -11.10 7.32
C ALA A 233 8.44 -11.90 7.98
N MET A 234 7.38 -11.22 8.42
CA MET A 234 6.17 -11.86 8.95
C MET A 234 5.48 -12.71 7.87
N TYR A 235 5.31 -12.16 6.66
CA TYR A 235 4.68 -12.85 5.54
C TYR A 235 5.41 -14.14 5.18
N ILE A 236 6.75 -14.08 5.04
CA ILE A 236 7.58 -15.27 4.76
C ILE A 236 7.48 -16.29 5.89
N GLY A 237 7.51 -15.83 7.14
CA GLY A 237 7.39 -16.70 8.32
C GLY A 237 6.03 -17.40 8.44
N GLU A 238 4.97 -16.85 7.85
CA GLU A 238 3.64 -17.48 7.82
C GLU A 238 3.45 -18.49 6.67
N ILE A 239 4.35 -18.53 5.70
CA ILE A 239 4.25 -19.52 4.60
C ILE A 239 4.37 -20.92 5.17
N GLY A 240 3.32 -21.73 4.95
CA GLY A 240 3.25 -23.12 5.44
C GLY A 240 2.84 -23.26 6.90
N THR A 241 2.40 -22.20 7.57
CA THR A 241 1.68 -22.34 8.87
C THR A 241 0.26 -22.78 8.64
N LEU A 242 -0.35 -23.40 9.67
CA LEU A 242 -1.76 -23.83 9.59
C LEU A 242 -2.71 -22.66 9.37
N THR A 243 -3.63 -22.83 8.45
CA THR A 243 -4.82 -21.98 8.30
C THR A 243 -5.84 -22.29 9.40
N ALA A 244 -6.82 -21.39 9.58
CA ALA A 244 -7.90 -21.60 10.55
C ALA A 244 -8.73 -22.86 10.23
N ASP A 245 -8.96 -23.14 8.95
CA ASP A 245 -9.74 -24.31 8.52
C ASP A 245 -8.96 -25.63 8.71
N GLU A 246 -7.66 -25.64 8.41
CA GLU A 246 -6.78 -26.78 8.69
C GLU A 246 -6.68 -27.06 10.19
N LEU A 247 -6.49 -26.02 11.00
CA LEU A 247 -6.49 -26.15 12.46
C LEU A 247 -7.82 -26.73 12.96
N ARG A 248 -8.95 -26.18 12.47
CA ARG A 248 -10.29 -26.69 12.83
C ARG A 248 -10.46 -28.16 12.48
N PHE A 249 -10.04 -28.57 11.28
CA PHE A 249 -10.05 -29.95 10.83
C PHE A 249 -9.24 -30.84 11.77
N MET A 250 -7.98 -30.46 12.01
CA MET A 250 -7.07 -31.24 12.86
C MET A 250 -7.56 -31.36 14.30
N MET A 251 -8.18 -30.31 14.85
CA MET A 251 -8.79 -30.37 16.19
C MET A 251 -10.02 -31.28 16.25
N ILE A 252 -10.91 -31.21 15.26
CA ILE A 252 -12.13 -32.04 15.21
C ILE A 252 -11.76 -33.53 15.12
N TYR A 253 -10.83 -33.87 14.25
CA TYR A 253 -10.42 -35.26 13.99
C TYR A 253 -9.26 -35.75 14.88
N LYS A 254 -8.74 -34.86 15.77
CA LYS A 254 -7.64 -35.18 16.71
C LYS A 254 -6.43 -35.80 15.99
N THR A 255 -6.05 -35.22 14.83
CA THR A 255 -5.00 -35.78 13.98
C THR A 255 -3.60 -35.58 14.56
N GLU A 256 -3.42 -34.52 15.39
CA GLU A 256 -2.15 -34.19 16.03
C GLU A 256 -2.36 -33.76 17.48
N PRO A 257 -1.34 -33.93 18.36
CA PRO A 257 -1.36 -33.42 19.73
C PRO A 257 -1.35 -31.88 19.74
N TYR A 258 -1.83 -31.28 20.82
CA TYR A 258 -1.91 -29.83 20.98
C TYR A 258 -0.58 -29.11 20.76
N GLU A 259 0.50 -29.66 21.33
CA GLU A 259 1.86 -29.10 21.20
C GLU A 259 2.32 -29.06 19.74
N LYS A 260 1.97 -30.08 18.96
CA LYS A 260 2.27 -30.11 17.53
C LYS A 260 1.45 -29.10 16.75
N LEU A 261 0.17 -28.95 17.08
CA LEU A 261 -0.69 -27.92 16.47
C LEU A 261 -0.15 -26.50 16.76
N GLN A 262 0.30 -26.23 17.99
CA GLN A 262 0.94 -24.97 18.37
C GLN A 262 2.23 -24.72 17.57
N GLN A 263 3.04 -25.74 17.37
CA GLN A 263 4.23 -25.66 16.52
C GLN A 263 3.88 -25.30 15.08
N LEU A 264 2.93 -26.01 14.48
CA LEU A 264 2.50 -25.79 13.09
C LEU A 264 1.81 -24.44 12.86
N LEU A 265 1.18 -23.88 13.90
CA LEU A 265 0.61 -22.52 13.85
C LEU A 265 1.66 -21.41 13.85
N ASN A 266 2.83 -21.68 14.43
CA ASN A 266 3.84 -20.65 14.70
C ASN A 266 5.16 -20.86 13.94
N HIS A 267 5.33 -21.96 13.22
CA HIS A 267 6.52 -22.23 12.43
C HIS A 267 6.12 -22.65 11.02
N GLY A 268 6.42 -21.79 10.07
CA GLY A 268 6.28 -22.07 8.64
C GLY A 268 7.43 -22.90 8.08
N VAL A 269 7.56 -22.91 6.76
CA VAL A 269 8.59 -23.70 6.06
C VAL A 269 9.94 -22.99 5.99
N HIS A 270 9.99 -21.68 6.26
CA HIS A 270 11.20 -20.87 6.19
C HIS A 270 11.73 -20.49 7.58
N ASN A 271 13.06 -20.51 7.73
CA ASN A 271 13.75 -19.89 8.86
C ASN A 271 14.03 -18.43 8.50
N VAL A 272 13.44 -17.49 9.21
CA VAL A 272 13.57 -16.07 8.88
C VAL A 272 14.42 -15.34 9.90
N ALA A 273 15.37 -14.54 9.42
CA ALA A 273 16.04 -13.52 10.22
C ALA A 273 15.82 -12.14 9.59
N ILE A 274 15.67 -11.11 10.42
CA ILE A 274 15.58 -9.72 9.97
C ILE A 274 16.63 -8.86 10.66
N VAL A 275 17.34 -8.06 9.87
CA VAL A 275 18.46 -7.22 10.32
C VAL A 275 18.10 -5.76 10.13
N GLU A 276 18.27 -4.96 11.22
CA GLU A 276 17.99 -3.53 11.24
C GLU A 276 19.14 -2.76 11.90
N MET A 277 19.63 -1.73 11.24
CA MET A 277 20.68 -0.85 11.79
C MET A 277 20.16 0.08 12.88
N GLY A 278 18.89 0.42 12.83
CA GLY A 278 18.23 1.29 13.79
C GLY A 278 17.89 0.60 15.11
N LYS A 279 17.52 1.40 16.09
CA LYS A 279 17.14 0.94 17.43
C LYS A 279 15.76 0.27 17.51
N LYS A 280 14.92 0.45 16.49
CA LYS A 280 13.53 0.00 16.50
C LYS A 280 13.13 -0.60 15.16
N PHE A 281 12.39 -1.69 15.20
CA PHE A 281 11.70 -2.25 14.04
C PHE A 281 10.42 -1.46 13.75
N ALA A 282 10.12 -1.28 12.46
CA ALA A 282 8.92 -0.60 11.96
C ALA A 282 8.65 0.72 12.72
N PRO A 283 9.62 1.67 12.77
CA PRO A 283 9.51 2.88 13.57
C PRO A 283 8.37 3.79 13.13
N ASP A 284 8.00 3.71 11.86
CA ASP A 284 6.97 4.55 11.24
C ASP A 284 5.56 3.97 11.37
N ILE A 285 5.39 2.70 11.73
CA ILE A 285 4.08 2.15 12.12
C ILE A 285 3.72 2.69 13.49
N ASN A 286 2.50 3.22 13.59
CA ASN A 286 2.01 3.74 14.87
C ASN A 286 1.96 2.67 15.96
N PRO A 287 2.16 3.06 17.23
CA PRO A 287 2.23 2.13 18.37
C PRO A 287 1.04 1.17 18.46
N GLY A 288 -0.17 1.67 18.15
CA GLY A 288 -1.41 0.88 18.21
C GLY A 288 -1.43 -0.34 17.29
N SER A 289 -0.77 -0.26 16.13
CA SER A 289 -0.71 -1.37 15.15
C SER A 289 0.62 -2.12 15.22
N ARG A 290 1.72 -1.42 15.53
CA ARG A 290 3.08 -1.99 15.51
C ARG A 290 3.27 -3.16 16.47
N TRP A 291 2.74 -3.06 17.69
CA TRP A 291 2.94 -4.10 18.70
C TRP A 291 2.46 -5.48 18.23
N SER A 292 1.32 -5.53 17.54
CA SER A 292 0.74 -6.80 17.07
C SER A 292 1.56 -7.44 15.95
N ILE A 293 2.09 -6.61 15.04
CA ILE A 293 2.96 -7.07 13.94
C ILE A 293 4.26 -7.62 14.51
N ILE A 294 4.91 -6.89 15.41
CA ILE A 294 6.15 -7.32 16.08
C ILE A 294 5.93 -8.58 16.91
N ALA A 295 4.81 -8.66 17.65
CA ALA A 295 4.48 -9.85 18.45
C ALA A 295 4.30 -11.07 17.54
N ARG A 296 3.58 -10.92 16.43
CA ARG A 296 3.37 -12.04 15.49
C ARG A 296 4.68 -12.46 14.83
N THR A 297 5.51 -11.53 14.38
CA THR A 297 6.82 -11.82 13.79
C THR A 297 7.70 -12.64 14.76
N LYS A 298 7.68 -12.29 16.05
CA LYS A 298 8.40 -13.06 17.09
C LYS A 298 7.80 -14.46 17.32
N GLN A 299 6.45 -14.57 17.34
CA GLN A 299 5.77 -15.86 17.51
C GLN A 299 6.11 -16.84 16.37
N LEU A 300 6.36 -16.32 15.17
CA LEU A 300 6.81 -17.11 14.02
C LEU A 300 8.26 -17.59 14.11
N GLY A 301 8.96 -17.31 15.22
CA GLY A 301 10.34 -17.70 15.42
C GLY A 301 11.36 -16.86 14.64
N THR A 302 10.93 -15.73 14.06
CA THR A 302 11.84 -14.84 13.32
C THR A 302 12.94 -14.27 14.23
N LYS A 303 14.20 -14.47 13.86
CA LYS A 303 15.35 -13.87 14.54
C LYS A 303 15.44 -12.38 14.22
N MET A 304 15.15 -11.52 15.19
CA MET A 304 15.09 -10.06 15.00
C MET A 304 16.36 -9.40 15.58
N LEU A 305 17.23 -8.86 14.71
CA LEU A 305 18.49 -8.22 15.06
C LEU A 305 18.41 -6.72 14.80
N LYS A 306 18.31 -5.93 15.85
CA LYS A 306 18.38 -4.46 15.81
C LYS A 306 19.81 -3.98 16.08
N GLU A 307 20.10 -2.69 15.78
CA GLU A 307 21.41 -2.09 15.96
C GLU A 307 22.52 -2.96 15.33
N THR A 308 22.18 -3.61 14.20
CA THR A 308 23.01 -4.60 13.52
C THR A 308 23.17 -4.21 12.06
N LYS A 309 24.40 -4.09 11.60
CA LYS A 309 24.75 -3.70 10.23
C LYS A 309 25.07 -4.94 9.40
N VAL A 310 24.55 -5.01 8.18
CA VAL A 310 25.01 -5.99 7.18
C VAL A 310 26.33 -5.51 6.60
N ILE A 311 27.36 -6.33 6.67
CA ILE A 311 28.72 -6.03 6.19
C ILE A 311 28.92 -6.56 4.77
N GLU A 312 28.58 -7.83 4.54
CA GLU A 312 28.66 -8.47 3.22
C GLU A 312 27.74 -9.69 3.14
N ILE A 313 27.50 -10.15 1.93
CA ILE A 313 26.72 -11.35 1.63
C ILE A 313 27.66 -12.35 0.97
N THR A 314 27.86 -13.48 1.62
CA THR A 314 28.76 -14.57 1.18
C THR A 314 27.95 -15.83 0.85
N LYS A 315 28.62 -16.86 0.32
CA LYS A 315 28.00 -18.17 0.06
C LYS A 315 27.53 -18.87 1.36
N GLU A 316 28.17 -18.57 2.46
CA GLU A 316 27.85 -19.13 3.79
C GLU A 316 26.68 -18.40 4.44
N GLY A 317 26.32 -17.20 3.96
CA GLY A 317 25.23 -16.40 4.48
C GLY A 317 25.53 -14.90 4.54
N VAL A 318 24.78 -14.19 5.38
CA VAL A 318 24.90 -12.75 5.58
C VAL A 318 25.77 -12.45 6.79
N VAL A 319 26.91 -11.81 6.57
CA VAL A 319 27.81 -11.35 7.63
C VAL A 319 27.26 -10.06 8.22
N VAL A 320 27.00 -10.06 9.50
CA VAL A 320 26.46 -8.91 10.25
C VAL A 320 27.39 -8.54 11.41
N GLU A 321 27.33 -7.27 11.81
CA GLU A 321 28.12 -6.72 12.90
C GLU A 321 27.26 -5.86 13.82
N ASN A 322 27.39 -6.07 15.12
CA ASN A 322 26.79 -5.26 16.18
C ASN A 322 27.77 -5.11 17.36
N GLU A 323 27.31 -4.64 18.52
CA GLU A 323 28.14 -4.47 19.73
C GLU A 323 28.74 -5.81 20.26
N GLU A 324 28.09 -6.94 19.95
CA GLU A 324 28.57 -8.29 20.34
C GLU A 324 29.65 -8.82 19.39
N GLY A 325 29.90 -8.11 18.27
CA GLY A 325 30.89 -8.47 17.25
C GLY A 325 30.27 -8.94 15.94
N ARG A 326 31.07 -9.67 15.15
CA ARG A 326 30.65 -10.20 13.84
C ARG A 326 30.10 -11.61 13.97
N GLN A 327 29.00 -11.86 13.26
CA GLN A 327 28.44 -13.21 13.10
C GLN A 327 27.94 -13.39 11.66
N THR A 328 27.87 -14.65 11.20
CA THR A 328 27.28 -15.02 9.91
C THR A 328 25.91 -15.64 10.16
N LEU A 329 24.88 -15.08 9.49
CA LEU A 329 23.53 -15.63 9.49
C LEU A 329 23.39 -16.53 8.26
N PRO A 330 23.07 -17.82 8.41
CA PRO A 330 22.82 -18.70 7.28
C PRO A 330 21.74 -18.10 6.36
N ALA A 331 21.98 -18.06 5.06
CA ALA A 331 21.03 -17.51 4.09
C ALA A 331 21.11 -18.24 2.75
N ASP A 332 20.01 -18.85 2.34
CA ASP A 332 19.82 -19.37 0.98
C ASP A 332 19.25 -18.28 0.06
N THR A 333 18.54 -17.30 0.65
CA THR A 333 17.98 -16.13 -0.05
C THR A 333 18.11 -14.88 0.83
N VAL A 334 18.51 -13.78 0.22
CA VAL A 334 18.54 -12.46 0.87
C VAL A 334 17.44 -11.57 0.29
N VAL A 335 16.55 -11.10 1.17
CA VAL A 335 15.44 -10.20 0.79
C VAL A 335 15.81 -8.77 1.17
N ILE A 336 15.88 -7.88 0.20
CA ILE A 336 16.17 -6.47 0.42
C ILE A 336 14.87 -5.70 0.66
N ALA A 337 14.78 -5.06 1.83
CA ALA A 337 13.68 -4.18 2.24
C ALA A 337 14.21 -2.82 2.72
N ALA A 338 15.26 -2.33 2.06
CA ALA A 338 15.99 -1.11 2.45
C ALA A 338 15.45 0.17 1.80
N GLY A 339 14.12 0.22 1.60
CA GLY A 339 13.42 1.40 1.11
C GLY A 339 13.29 1.48 -0.41
N ALA A 340 12.85 2.64 -0.89
CA ALA A 340 12.62 2.94 -2.29
C ALA A 340 13.11 4.36 -2.63
N LYS A 341 13.21 4.67 -3.92
CA LYS A 341 13.57 6.00 -4.45
C LYS A 341 12.48 6.49 -5.38
N PRO A 342 12.24 7.80 -5.48
CA PRO A 342 11.33 8.36 -6.47
C PRO A 342 11.65 7.88 -7.89
N ASN A 343 10.59 7.63 -8.67
CA ASN A 343 10.71 7.28 -10.08
C ASN A 343 10.33 8.49 -10.94
N ASN A 344 11.20 9.49 -11.00
CA ASN A 344 11.00 10.75 -11.70
C ASN A 344 11.93 10.97 -12.89
N ASP A 345 12.67 9.98 -13.34
CA ASP A 345 13.65 10.11 -14.43
C ASP A 345 13.02 10.66 -15.73
N MET A 346 11.73 10.38 -15.96
CA MET A 346 11.01 10.90 -17.13
C MET A 346 10.68 12.39 -17.01
N TYR A 347 10.50 12.91 -15.79
CA TYR A 347 10.11 14.32 -15.59
C TYR A 347 11.12 15.26 -16.22
N GLU A 348 12.40 15.07 -15.96
CA GLU A 348 13.48 15.90 -16.52
C GLU A 348 13.53 15.83 -18.06
N GLN A 349 13.16 14.68 -18.64
CA GLN A 349 13.15 14.49 -20.09
C GLN A 349 11.96 15.18 -20.77
N LEU A 350 10.88 15.46 -20.02
CA LEU A 350 9.64 16.05 -20.53
C LEU A 350 9.56 17.55 -20.31
N VAL A 351 10.22 18.08 -19.28
CA VAL A 351 10.26 19.52 -19.00
C VAL A 351 10.79 20.28 -20.20
N GLY A 352 10.05 21.32 -20.62
CA GLY A 352 10.37 22.15 -21.79
C GLY A 352 9.99 21.54 -23.15
N LYS A 353 9.57 20.25 -23.18
CA LYS A 353 9.08 19.58 -24.40
C LYS A 353 7.56 19.35 -24.36
N VAL A 354 6.99 19.23 -23.19
CA VAL A 354 5.55 19.12 -22.94
C VAL A 354 5.08 20.43 -22.29
N LYS A 355 3.94 20.96 -22.73
CA LYS A 355 3.45 22.29 -22.31
C LYS A 355 3.21 22.36 -20.80
N ASN A 356 2.48 21.40 -20.26
CA ASN A 356 2.18 21.29 -18.83
C ASN A 356 2.53 19.86 -18.39
N VAL A 357 3.54 19.70 -17.55
CA VAL A 357 3.93 18.43 -16.97
C VAL A 357 4.05 18.57 -15.46
N ASP A 358 3.32 17.71 -14.74
CA ASP A 358 3.33 17.63 -13.28
C ASP A 358 3.79 16.25 -12.84
N CYS A 359 4.26 16.17 -11.59
CA CYS A 359 4.68 14.93 -10.97
C CYS A 359 4.04 14.82 -9.58
N ILE A 360 3.47 13.64 -9.24
CA ILE A 360 2.75 13.43 -7.98
C ILE A 360 3.11 12.12 -7.29
N GLY A 361 2.77 12.02 -6.01
CA GLY A 361 2.95 10.82 -5.19
C GLY A 361 4.41 10.43 -5.02
N ASP A 362 4.68 9.12 -4.96
CA ASP A 362 6.02 8.57 -4.74
C ASP A 362 7.01 8.91 -5.86
N ALA A 363 6.55 9.38 -7.01
CA ALA A 363 7.42 9.88 -8.06
C ALA A 363 8.11 11.19 -7.68
N VAL A 364 7.56 11.94 -6.72
CA VAL A 364 8.18 13.14 -6.13
C VAL A 364 8.91 12.79 -4.84
N LYS A 365 8.22 12.11 -3.94
CA LYS A 365 8.74 11.74 -2.62
C LYS A 365 8.07 10.44 -2.16
N VAL A 366 8.90 9.43 -1.93
CA VAL A 366 8.40 8.14 -1.40
C VAL A 366 7.79 8.37 -0.03
N ALA A 367 6.53 7.98 0.12
CA ALA A 367 5.75 8.16 1.33
C ALA A 367 4.68 7.05 1.44
N ARG A 368 3.55 7.33 2.10
CA ARG A 368 2.47 6.38 2.32
C ARG A 368 1.28 6.64 1.40
N ILE A 369 0.34 5.71 1.36
CA ILE A 369 -0.91 5.85 0.58
C ILE A 369 -1.62 7.19 0.84
N PRO A 370 -1.80 7.68 2.10
CA PRO A 370 -2.47 8.96 2.32
C PRO A 370 -1.71 10.16 1.73
N ASP A 371 -0.38 10.11 1.71
CA ASP A 371 0.43 11.19 1.12
C ASP A 371 0.32 11.20 -0.41
N ALA A 372 0.22 10.00 -1.02
CA ALA A 372 -0.03 9.84 -2.44
C ALA A 372 -1.44 10.37 -2.82
N VAL A 373 -2.46 10.07 -2.01
CA VAL A 373 -3.84 10.57 -2.17
C VAL A 373 -3.89 12.09 -2.00
N GLU A 374 -3.20 12.63 -0.97
CA GLU A 374 -3.13 14.07 -0.71
C GLU A 374 -2.50 14.84 -1.87
N SER A 375 -1.33 14.40 -2.37
CA SER A 375 -0.66 15.08 -3.47
C SER A 375 -1.50 15.08 -4.75
N ALA A 376 -2.18 13.98 -5.01
CA ALA A 376 -3.07 13.81 -6.14
C ALA A 376 -4.30 14.72 -6.06
N TYR A 377 -4.97 14.72 -4.90
CA TYR A 377 -6.13 15.55 -4.63
C TYR A 377 -5.78 17.04 -4.80
N LYS A 378 -4.70 17.52 -4.15
CA LYS A 378 -4.29 18.93 -4.20
C LYS A 378 -4.03 19.41 -5.61
N LEU A 379 -3.32 18.62 -6.44
CA LEU A 379 -3.09 18.99 -7.83
C LEU A 379 -4.40 19.02 -8.63
N ALA A 380 -5.24 17.98 -8.51
CA ALA A 380 -6.48 17.92 -9.25
C ALA A 380 -7.50 19.01 -8.82
N ALA A 381 -7.48 19.41 -7.55
CA ALA A 381 -8.34 20.48 -7.04
C ALA A 381 -7.88 21.88 -7.51
N SER A 382 -6.63 22.04 -7.89
CA SER A 382 -6.04 23.33 -8.30
C SER A 382 -6.17 23.65 -9.79
N ILE A 383 -6.67 22.72 -10.62
CA ILE A 383 -6.80 22.86 -12.08
C ILE A 383 -8.25 22.92 -12.55
#